data_e6d69222d7e2c65b5619871367962f18
#
_entry.id   e6d69222d7e2c65b5619871367962f18
#
_cell.length_a   1.000
_cell.length_b   1.000
_cell.length_c   1.000
_cell.angle_alpha   90.00
_cell.angle_beta   90.00
_cell.angle_gamma   90.00
#
_symmetry.space_group_name_H-M   'P 1'
#
loop_
_entity.id
_entity.type
_entity.pdbx_description
1 polymer ?
#
loop_
_entity_poly.entity_id
_entity_poly.type
_entity_poly.pdbx_seq_one_letter_code
_entity_poly.pdbx_strand_id
1 'polypeptide(L)'
;MPQEELVTDCDVLILGGSMAGIELVHQLRRSPAGRTLRIVVIDRQAVHGYIPLAHERLCLRLPMSASELATAQQVENAGYRYVLGEVVGIDVPTKTVELASGERVSGRFVVVALGSALAAPHWLPGREHLLGYKLASEFDEARAHLEALLDGSRARIPQANQRRGPSHGTDAVGEHRLVVIGGGISGVELAGELAHLARVRPPGWRAPAVTLIHSGTRLLPQLSERAGRRAERLLRQQHVDVCLRTRVVQVERAVVMVDGPGGATEIPCDGAYWAGGLQPAEVLADLDLARTPTGWLSVDPKFQCSPAPSSHPGIFAFGDAARVVDGTSEWPTVQRASECLPQAKVVARNIMLLAAEPSDYPNGVPPLVSYRLRSDAPYGVNIGGAALLVSGRLVLNAPRFNTWVRRSVVMPWYLRRHRVR
;
A
#
# COMPACT_ATOMS: atom_id res chain seq x y z
N MET A 1 8.85 21.20 39.48
CA MET A 1 7.47 21.35 39.04
C MET A 1 7.34 20.46 37.82
N PRO A 2 6.53 19.38 37.80
CA PRO A 2 6.25 18.66 36.58
C PRO A 2 5.48 19.63 35.66
N GLN A 3 5.97 19.82 34.46
CA GLN A 3 5.21 20.49 33.41
C GLN A 3 3.95 19.63 33.20
N GLU A 4 2.77 20.22 33.46
CA GLU A 4 1.50 19.63 33.04
C GLU A 4 1.60 19.41 31.52
N GLU A 5 1.74 18.16 31.13
CA GLU A 5 1.67 17.75 29.74
C GLU A 5 0.31 18.19 29.19
N LEU A 6 0.35 19.12 28.24
CA LEU A 6 -0.84 19.59 27.50
C LEU A 6 -1.47 18.41 26.75
N VAL A 7 -2.44 17.75 27.38
CA VAL A 7 -3.24 16.72 26.73
C VAL A 7 -4.31 17.40 25.89
N THR A 8 -4.24 17.24 24.57
CA THR A 8 -5.28 17.74 23.67
C THR A 8 -6.41 16.73 23.58
N ASP A 9 -7.60 17.07 24.08
CA ASP A 9 -8.79 16.23 23.99
C ASP A 9 -9.58 16.45 22.69
N CYS A 10 -9.99 15.35 22.04
CA CYS A 10 -10.86 15.38 20.86
C CYS A 10 -11.93 14.28 20.91
N ASP A 11 -12.93 14.40 20.03
CA ASP A 11 -13.97 13.37 19.93
C ASP A 11 -13.48 12.18 19.09
N VAL A 12 -12.76 12.44 17.98
CA VAL A 12 -12.21 11.40 17.14
C VAL A 12 -10.74 11.70 16.83
N LEU A 13 -9.88 10.77 17.20
CA LEU A 13 -8.45 10.81 16.90
C LEU A 13 -8.14 9.79 15.81
N ILE A 14 -7.69 10.25 14.64
CA ILE A 14 -7.38 9.43 13.47
C ILE A 14 -5.85 9.37 13.33
N LEU A 15 -5.30 8.17 13.41
CA LEU A 15 -3.88 7.90 13.26
C LEU A 15 -3.59 7.43 11.84
N GLY A 16 -2.90 8.25 11.06
CA GLY A 16 -2.63 8.04 9.66
C GLY A 16 -3.56 8.83 8.73
N GLY A 17 -2.99 9.73 7.96
CA GLY A 17 -3.69 10.68 7.06
C GLY A 17 -3.67 10.27 5.59
N SER A 18 -3.14 9.08 5.22
CA SER A 18 -3.15 8.62 3.84
C SER A 18 -4.56 8.20 3.40
N MET A 19 -4.70 7.32 2.41
CA MET A 19 -6.01 7.03 1.77
C MET A 19 -7.12 6.63 2.75
N ALA A 20 -6.81 5.82 3.76
CA ALA A 20 -7.80 5.37 4.74
C ALA A 20 -8.26 6.53 5.63
N GLY A 21 -7.34 7.25 6.25
CA GLY A 21 -7.66 8.36 7.15
C GLY A 21 -8.38 9.51 6.44
N ILE A 22 -7.90 9.92 5.26
CA ILE A 22 -8.57 11.01 4.52
C ILE A 22 -9.96 10.61 4.03
N GLU A 23 -10.18 9.35 3.65
CA GLU A 23 -11.52 8.89 3.31
C GLU A 23 -12.45 8.91 4.53
N LEU A 24 -11.94 8.54 5.72
CA LEU A 24 -12.72 8.65 6.95
C LEU A 24 -13.11 10.09 7.27
N VAL A 25 -12.18 11.03 7.14
CA VAL A 25 -12.46 12.48 7.27
C VAL A 25 -13.57 12.91 6.32
N HIS A 26 -13.50 12.49 5.05
CA HIS A 26 -14.54 12.81 4.07
C HIS A 26 -15.89 12.17 4.42
N GLN A 27 -15.93 10.96 4.94
CA GLN A 27 -17.17 10.30 5.34
C GLN A 27 -17.81 10.99 6.55
N LEU A 28 -17.03 11.32 7.59
CA LEU A 28 -17.51 12.04 8.77
C LEU A 28 -18.07 13.42 8.38
N ARG A 29 -17.32 14.19 7.57
CA ARG A 29 -17.78 15.53 7.13
C ARG A 29 -19.09 15.52 6.35
N ARG A 30 -19.45 14.45 5.66
CA ARG A 30 -20.70 14.35 4.88
C ARG A 30 -21.94 14.34 5.75
N SER A 31 -21.82 13.89 7.00
CA SER A 31 -22.93 13.82 7.95
C SER A 31 -23.02 15.11 8.78
N PRO A 32 -24.23 15.64 9.07
CA PRO A 32 -24.41 16.71 10.04
C PRO A 32 -23.79 16.37 11.42
N ALA A 33 -24.04 15.16 11.93
CA ALA A 33 -23.46 14.68 13.20
C ALA A 33 -21.94 14.62 13.16
N GLY A 34 -21.35 14.18 12.05
CA GLY A 34 -19.89 14.12 11.93
C GLY A 34 -19.24 15.51 11.88
N ARG A 35 -19.95 16.53 11.39
CA ARG A 35 -19.43 17.92 11.35
C ARG A 35 -19.37 18.59 12.72
N THR A 36 -20.08 18.09 13.70
CA THR A 36 -20.04 18.63 15.08
C THR A 36 -18.91 18.00 15.92
N LEU A 37 -18.30 16.92 15.44
CA LEU A 37 -17.22 16.26 16.15
C LEU A 37 -15.90 17.04 16.02
N ARG A 38 -15.17 17.13 17.11
CA ARG A 38 -13.78 17.63 17.14
C ARG A 38 -12.88 16.50 16.69
N ILE A 39 -12.36 16.62 15.46
CA ILE A 39 -11.54 15.59 14.85
C ILE A 39 -10.09 16.06 14.78
N VAL A 40 -9.17 15.20 15.21
CA VAL A 40 -7.73 15.38 15.07
C VAL A 40 -7.19 14.25 14.20
N VAL A 41 -6.41 14.58 13.19
CA VAL A 41 -5.67 13.62 12.37
C VAL A 41 -4.19 13.78 12.64
N ILE A 42 -3.52 12.70 13.00
CA ILE A 42 -2.08 12.65 13.23
C ILE A 42 -1.42 11.85 12.11
N ASP A 43 -0.41 12.40 11.48
CA ASP A 43 0.45 11.69 10.54
C ASP A 43 1.85 12.31 10.53
N ARG A 44 2.86 11.51 10.23
CA ARG A 44 4.25 11.95 10.09
C ARG A 44 4.52 12.71 8.79
N GLN A 45 3.57 12.76 7.85
CA GLN A 45 3.69 13.41 6.55
C GLN A 45 2.46 14.28 6.25
N ALA A 46 2.70 15.55 5.90
CA ALA A 46 1.62 16.47 5.48
C ALA A 46 1.07 16.16 4.08
N VAL A 47 1.88 15.49 3.25
CA VAL A 47 1.56 15.14 1.86
C VAL A 47 1.99 13.69 1.62
N HIS A 48 1.11 12.92 0.99
CA HIS A 48 1.37 11.55 0.61
C HIS A 48 1.40 11.38 -0.91
N GLY A 49 2.22 10.47 -1.40
CA GLY A 49 2.09 9.97 -2.76
C GLY A 49 0.82 9.14 -2.91
N TYR A 50 0.06 9.35 -3.98
CA TYR A 50 -1.16 8.59 -4.22
C TYR A 50 -0.83 7.14 -4.64
N ILE A 51 -0.96 6.20 -3.71
CA ILE A 51 -0.54 4.79 -3.84
C ILE A 51 -1.03 4.09 -5.12
N PRO A 52 -2.30 4.27 -5.58
CA PRO A 52 -2.75 3.64 -6.82
C PRO A 52 -1.99 4.06 -8.09
N LEU A 53 -1.16 5.10 -8.01
CA LEU A 53 -0.33 5.59 -9.10
C LEU A 53 1.18 5.41 -8.81
N ALA A 54 1.56 4.75 -7.73
CA ALA A 54 2.96 4.63 -7.30
C ALA A 54 3.87 4.08 -8.41
N HIS A 55 3.45 3.01 -9.11
CA HIS A 55 4.21 2.41 -10.20
C HIS A 55 4.36 3.34 -11.42
N GLU A 56 3.33 4.15 -11.76
CA GLU A 56 3.41 5.14 -12.84
C GLU A 56 4.28 6.35 -12.46
N ARG A 57 4.25 6.76 -11.19
CA ARG A 57 5.11 7.82 -10.66
C ARG A 57 6.58 7.39 -10.65
N LEU A 58 6.86 6.17 -10.19
CA LEU A 58 8.21 5.62 -10.16
C LEU A 58 8.79 5.56 -11.59
N CYS A 59 8.00 5.12 -12.56
CA CYS A 59 8.41 5.01 -13.96
C CYS A 59 8.30 6.33 -14.74
N LEU A 60 8.29 7.48 -14.07
CA LEU A 60 8.35 8.83 -14.65
C LEU A 60 7.22 9.20 -15.62
N ARG A 61 6.14 8.43 -15.62
CA ARG A 61 4.99 8.71 -16.49
C ARG A 61 4.11 9.84 -15.97
N LEU A 62 4.26 10.15 -14.68
CA LEU A 62 3.54 11.25 -14.01
C LEU A 62 4.55 12.11 -13.24
N PRO A 63 4.41 13.43 -13.28
CA PRO A 63 5.14 14.31 -12.38
C PRO A 63 4.81 13.96 -10.92
N MET A 64 5.75 14.11 -10.01
CA MET A 64 5.53 13.87 -8.58
C MET A 64 4.34 14.67 -8.06
N SER A 65 4.27 15.97 -8.40
CA SER A 65 3.20 16.88 -8.00
C SER A 65 1.81 16.53 -8.57
N ALA A 66 1.73 15.80 -9.68
CA ALA A 66 0.44 15.47 -10.32
C ALA A 66 -0.31 14.32 -9.63
N SER A 67 0.24 13.73 -8.59
CA SER A 67 -0.34 12.58 -7.88
C SER A 67 -0.10 12.65 -6.38
N GLU A 68 -0.15 13.85 -5.81
CA GLU A 68 -0.02 14.11 -4.39
C GLU A 68 -1.37 14.20 -3.70
N LEU A 69 -1.47 13.53 -2.56
CA LEU A 69 -2.58 13.64 -1.63
C LEU A 69 -2.17 14.64 -0.53
N ALA A 70 -2.59 15.88 -0.67
CA ALA A 70 -2.30 16.95 0.29
C ALA A 70 -3.15 16.79 1.55
N THR A 71 -2.81 15.83 2.40
CA THR A 71 -3.63 15.40 3.53
C THR A 71 -3.84 16.50 4.55
N ALA A 72 -2.78 17.16 5.01
CA ALA A 72 -2.90 18.25 6.00
C ALA A 72 -3.89 19.31 5.53
N GLN A 73 -3.70 19.84 4.33
CA GLN A 73 -4.58 20.86 3.76
C GLN A 73 -6.03 20.37 3.61
N GLN A 74 -6.25 19.10 3.25
CA GLN A 74 -7.61 18.57 3.11
C GLN A 74 -8.32 18.43 4.44
N VAL A 75 -7.61 18.02 5.50
CA VAL A 75 -8.12 17.94 6.88
C VAL A 75 -8.51 19.33 7.38
N GLU A 76 -7.63 20.31 7.22
CA GLU A 76 -7.86 21.71 7.62
C GLU A 76 -9.00 22.35 6.85
N ASN A 77 -9.07 22.13 5.52
CA ASN A 77 -10.18 22.57 4.69
C ASN A 77 -11.51 21.88 5.03
N ALA A 78 -11.44 20.73 5.71
CA ALA A 78 -12.62 20.07 6.27
C ALA A 78 -13.08 20.70 7.59
N GLY A 79 -12.31 21.62 8.16
CA GLY A 79 -12.57 22.27 9.44
C GLY A 79 -12.07 21.45 10.65
N TYR A 80 -11.13 20.53 10.43
CA TYR A 80 -10.55 19.65 11.45
C TYR A 80 -9.07 19.99 11.68
N ARG A 81 -8.51 19.52 12.80
CA ARG A 81 -7.12 19.76 13.16
C ARG A 81 -6.22 18.67 12.56
N TYR A 82 -5.13 19.09 11.96
CA TYR A 82 -4.04 18.22 11.56
C TYR A 82 -2.83 18.41 12.49
N VAL A 83 -2.23 17.30 12.93
CA VAL A 83 -1.00 17.28 13.74
C VAL A 83 0.07 16.51 12.96
N LEU A 84 1.13 17.22 12.61
CA LEU A 84 2.31 16.59 12.00
C LEU A 84 3.15 15.96 13.12
N GLY A 85 3.13 14.63 13.23
CA GLY A 85 3.83 13.90 14.27
C GLY A 85 3.85 12.40 14.02
N GLU A 86 4.87 11.74 14.53
CA GLU A 86 5.03 10.30 14.47
C GLU A 86 4.44 9.67 15.72
N VAL A 87 3.50 8.75 15.54
CA VAL A 87 2.90 7.97 16.63
C VAL A 87 3.91 6.92 17.08
N VAL A 88 4.26 6.91 18.35
CA VAL A 88 5.17 5.94 18.96
C VAL A 88 4.49 5.00 19.96
N GLY A 89 3.29 5.36 20.45
CA GLY A 89 2.55 4.52 21.38
C GLY A 89 1.08 4.91 21.48
N ILE A 90 0.28 3.99 21.99
CA ILE A 90 -1.14 4.20 22.33
C ILE A 90 -1.39 3.57 23.69
N ASP A 91 -1.76 4.37 24.67
CA ASP A 91 -2.34 3.90 25.91
C ASP A 91 -3.81 3.54 25.63
N VAL A 92 -4.09 2.26 25.51
CA VAL A 92 -5.40 1.73 25.13
C VAL A 92 -6.48 2.05 26.17
N PRO A 93 -6.25 1.89 27.50
CA PRO A 93 -7.21 2.25 28.54
C PRO A 93 -7.65 3.70 28.50
N THR A 94 -6.73 4.63 28.40
CA THR A 94 -7.01 6.07 28.38
C THR A 94 -7.28 6.63 26.99
N LYS A 95 -7.05 5.84 25.93
CA LYS A 95 -7.12 6.26 24.52
C LYS A 95 -6.25 7.48 24.24
N THR A 96 -5.08 7.51 24.85
CA THR A 96 -4.10 8.56 24.69
C THR A 96 -2.98 8.08 23.78
N VAL A 97 -2.66 8.87 22.79
CA VAL A 97 -1.61 8.61 21.81
C VAL A 97 -0.39 9.44 22.15
N GLU A 98 0.77 8.81 22.15
CA GLU A 98 2.06 9.45 22.35
C GLU A 98 2.76 9.64 21.02
N LEU A 99 3.31 10.84 20.82
CA LEU A 99 4.10 11.20 19.65
C LEU A 99 5.59 11.17 19.98
N ALA A 100 6.43 10.99 18.97
CA ALA A 100 7.90 11.04 19.11
C ALA A 100 8.41 12.37 19.67
N SER A 101 7.62 13.44 19.59
CA SER A 101 7.89 14.74 20.22
C SER A 101 7.68 14.76 21.72
N GLY A 102 7.05 13.74 22.31
CA GLY A 102 6.55 13.72 23.68
C GLY A 102 5.14 14.32 23.83
N GLU A 103 4.56 14.92 22.80
CA GLU A 103 3.18 15.41 22.84
C GLU A 103 2.21 14.24 23.01
N ARG A 104 1.17 14.43 23.82
CA ARG A 104 0.12 13.44 24.08
C ARG A 104 -1.23 14.00 23.64
N VAL A 105 -1.98 13.17 22.90
CA VAL A 105 -3.31 13.52 22.39
C VAL A 105 -4.28 12.42 22.77
N SER A 106 -5.41 12.76 23.42
CA SER A 106 -6.46 11.82 23.77
C SER A 106 -7.71 11.99 22.91
N GLY A 107 -8.44 10.89 22.69
CA GLY A 107 -9.68 10.92 21.94
C GLY A 107 -10.77 10.03 22.55
N ARG A 108 -12.03 10.47 22.50
CA ARG A 108 -13.16 9.59 22.84
C ARG A 108 -13.16 8.33 21.97
N PHE A 109 -12.84 8.49 20.69
CA PHE A 109 -12.64 7.42 19.71
C PHE A 109 -11.24 7.54 19.12
N VAL A 110 -10.52 6.41 19.05
CA VAL A 110 -9.22 6.32 18.35
C VAL A 110 -9.36 5.42 17.15
N VAL A 111 -8.89 5.88 16.00
CA VAL A 111 -8.95 5.12 14.75
C VAL A 111 -7.56 4.88 14.20
N VAL A 112 -7.11 3.64 14.22
CA VAL A 112 -5.79 3.23 13.71
C VAL A 112 -5.89 3.00 12.21
N ALA A 113 -5.34 3.92 11.42
CA ALA A 113 -5.27 3.88 9.96
C ALA A 113 -3.81 4.03 9.46
N LEU A 114 -2.84 3.59 10.27
CA LEU A 114 -1.39 3.74 10.04
C LEU A 114 -0.86 2.95 8.84
N GLY A 115 -1.71 2.12 8.25
CA GLY A 115 -1.39 1.39 7.03
C GLY A 115 -0.40 0.24 7.24
N SER A 116 0.53 0.10 6.31
CA SER A 116 1.50 -0.99 6.26
C SER A 116 2.81 -0.53 5.62
N ALA A 117 3.88 -1.24 5.88
CA ALA A 117 5.18 -1.05 5.24
C ALA A 117 5.43 -2.13 4.17
N LEU A 118 6.30 -1.85 3.21
CA LEU A 118 6.91 -2.90 2.40
C LEU A 118 7.88 -3.67 3.28
N ALA A 119 7.79 -4.99 3.25
CA ALA A 119 8.65 -5.82 4.06
C ALA A 119 9.47 -6.77 3.22
N ALA A 120 10.71 -6.44 3.02
CA ALA A 120 11.70 -7.48 2.79
C ALA A 120 11.82 -8.31 4.07
N PRO A 121 11.72 -9.64 4.00
CA PRO A 121 11.77 -10.50 5.17
C PRO A 121 13.07 -10.27 5.96
N HIS A 122 12.99 -10.24 7.28
CA HIS A 122 14.16 -10.05 8.15
C HIS A 122 15.24 -11.11 7.92
N TRP A 123 14.84 -12.32 7.53
CA TRP A 123 15.70 -13.44 7.24
C TRP A 123 16.39 -13.37 5.88
N LEU A 124 16.04 -12.40 5.01
CA LEU A 124 16.61 -12.29 3.66
C LEU A 124 17.97 -11.57 3.72
N PRO A 125 19.09 -12.28 3.48
CA PRO A 125 20.41 -11.66 3.44
C PRO A 125 20.48 -10.62 2.31
N GLY A 126 21.06 -9.45 2.59
CA GLY A 126 21.23 -8.39 1.62
C GLY A 126 19.97 -7.60 1.30
N ARG A 127 18.93 -7.68 2.16
CA ARG A 127 17.67 -6.93 2.01
C ARG A 127 17.87 -5.41 1.91
N GLU A 128 18.96 -4.89 2.42
CA GLU A 128 19.36 -3.48 2.34
C GLU A 128 19.67 -3.01 0.91
N HIS A 129 19.86 -3.94 -0.02
CA HIS A 129 20.05 -3.65 -1.44
C HIS A 129 18.73 -3.62 -2.23
N LEU A 130 17.60 -3.88 -1.58
CA LEU A 130 16.29 -3.86 -2.19
C LEU A 130 15.71 -2.44 -2.18
N LEU A 131 15.16 -2.05 -3.30
CA LEU A 131 14.46 -0.76 -3.47
C LEU A 131 12.98 -0.93 -3.13
N GLY A 132 12.49 -0.19 -2.14
CA GLY A 132 11.08 -0.03 -1.84
C GLY A 132 10.46 1.09 -2.70
N TYR A 133 9.12 1.19 -2.71
CA TYR A 133 8.43 2.29 -3.40
C TYR A 133 7.06 2.61 -2.78
N LYS A 134 6.89 2.28 -1.51
CA LYS A 134 5.65 2.55 -0.78
C LYS A 134 5.78 3.76 0.14
N LEU A 135 6.83 3.84 0.94
CA LEU A 135 7.11 5.00 1.78
C LEU A 135 7.74 6.12 0.93
N ALA A 136 7.59 7.38 1.35
CA ALA A 136 8.10 8.51 0.58
C ALA A 136 9.61 8.44 0.40
N SER A 137 10.37 8.13 1.47
CA SER A 137 11.82 7.99 1.41
C SER A 137 12.27 6.87 0.49
N GLU A 138 11.65 5.70 0.59
CA GLU A 138 11.91 4.56 -0.31
C GLU A 138 11.62 4.92 -1.77
N PHE A 139 10.53 5.66 -2.00
CA PHE A 139 10.11 6.06 -3.32
C PHE A 139 11.11 7.01 -3.99
N ASP A 140 11.59 8.00 -3.26
CA ASP A 140 12.56 8.97 -3.77
C ASP A 140 13.90 8.29 -4.09
N GLU A 141 14.36 7.37 -3.24
CA GLU A 141 15.55 6.57 -3.48
C GLU A 141 15.41 5.68 -4.73
N ALA A 142 14.31 4.91 -4.81
CA ALA A 142 14.03 4.02 -5.94
C ALA A 142 13.92 4.78 -7.26
N ARG A 143 13.32 5.98 -7.24
CA ARG A 143 13.20 6.85 -8.40
C ARG A 143 14.54 7.43 -8.83
N ALA A 144 15.31 7.97 -7.89
CA ALA A 144 16.65 8.51 -8.16
C ALA A 144 17.58 7.43 -8.73
N HIS A 145 17.49 6.20 -8.19
CA HIS A 145 18.23 5.05 -8.70
C HIS A 145 17.84 4.73 -10.16
N LEU A 146 16.54 4.65 -10.45
CA LEU A 146 16.03 4.39 -11.78
C LEU A 146 16.45 5.46 -12.78
N GLU A 147 16.34 6.74 -12.43
CA GLU A 147 16.79 7.85 -13.27
C GLU A 147 18.29 7.77 -13.54
N ALA A 148 19.10 7.49 -12.53
CA ALA A 148 20.55 7.37 -12.67
C ALA A 148 20.97 6.19 -13.56
N LEU A 149 20.25 5.09 -13.52
CA LEU A 149 20.50 3.93 -14.38
C LEU A 149 20.12 4.19 -15.83
N LEU A 150 18.96 4.79 -16.07
CA LEU A 150 18.40 4.96 -17.40
C LEU A 150 19.00 6.16 -18.13
N ASP A 151 19.49 7.16 -17.41
CA ASP A 151 20.20 8.30 -17.97
C ASP A 151 21.62 7.88 -18.41
N GLY A 152 21.80 7.66 -19.69
CA GLY A 152 23.09 7.24 -20.26
C GLY A 152 24.24 8.23 -20.14
N SER A 153 24.01 9.41 -19.55
CA SER A 153 25.04 10.44 -19.30
C SER A 153 25.90 10.13 -18.06
N ARG A 154 25.45 9.25 -17.16
CA ARG A 154 26.22 8.85 -15.97
C ARG A 154 27.04 7.60 -16.24
N ALA A 155 28.35 7.72 -16.03
CA ALA A 155 29.33 6.68 -16.26
C ALA A 155 28.98 5.34 -15.59
N ARG A 156 29.23 4.25 -16.32
CA ARG A 156 29.14 2.87 -15.84
C ARG A 156 29.76 2.72 -14.45
N ILE A 157 29.03 2.14 -13.49
CA ILE A 157 29.64 1.50 -12.34
C ILE A 157 30.55 0.40 -12.89
N PRO A 158 31.87 0.38 -12.55
CA PRO A 158 32.76 -0.63 -13.08
C PRO A 158 32.27 -2.02 -12.74
N GLN A 159 32.03 -2.84 -13.74
CA GLN A 159 31.68 -4.26 -13.56
C GLN A 159 32.90 -4.99 -13.05
N ALA A 160 32.88 -5.40 -11.79
CA ALA A 160 33.84 -6.37 -11.26
C ALA A 160 33.60 -7.73 -11.94
N ASN A 161 34.64 -8.21 -12.65
CA ASN A 161 34.84 -9.57 -13.19
C ASN A 161 33.61 -10.44 -13.42
N GLN A 162 33.07 -10.37 -14.62
CA GLN A 162 32.08 -11.34 -15.10
C GLN A 162 32.73 -12.70 -15.39
N ARG A 163 32.47 -13.70 -14.53
CA ARG A 163 32.53 -15.10 -14.96
C ARG A 163 31.25 -15.38 -15.73
N ARG A 164 31.36 -15.58 -17.04
CA ARG A 164 30.25 -15.94 -17.94
C ARG A 164 29.74 -17.34 -17.57
N GLY A 165 28.53 -17.42 -17.02
CA GLY A 165 27.72 -18.63 -17.06
C GLY A 165 26.94 -18.72 -18.38
N PRO A 166 26.40 -19.89 -18.77
CA PRO A 166 25.71 -20.06 -20.05
C PRO A 166 24.48 -19.16 -20.15
N SER A 167 24.53 -18.19 -21.05
CA SER A 167 23.47 -17.23 -21.35
C SER A 167 22.33 -17.91 -22.12
N HIS A 168 21.14 -17.90 -21.54
CA HIS A 168 19.91 -18.06 -22.32
C HIS A 168 19.36 -16.66 -22.65
N GLY A 169 19.62 -16.21 -23.87
CA GLY A 169 19.09 -14.95 -24.39
C GLY A 169 20.17 -14.00 -24.90
N THR A 170 19.94 -13.44 -26.05
CA THR A 170 20.80 -12.52 -26.81
C THR A 170 21.37 -11.42 -25.92
N ASP A 171 22.69 -11.39 -25.78
CA ASP A 171 23.48 -10.31 -25.16
C ASP A 171 23.29 -9.02 -25.98
N ALA A 172 22.22 -8.26 -25.72
CA ALA A 172 22.08 -6.91 -26.19
C ALA A 172 22.99 -6.00 -25.37
N VAL A 173 24.09 -5.60 -25.96
CA VAL A 173 25.06 -4.67 -25.38
C VAL A 173 24.36 -3.37 -25.00
N GLY A 174 24.14 -3.13 -23.70
CA GLY A 174 23.70 -1.84 -23.17
C GLY A 174 22.32 -1.76 -22.49
N GLU A 175 21.63 -2.87 -22.23
CA GLU A 175 20.39 -2.88 -21.45
C GLU A 175 20.67 -2.90 -19.94
N HIS A 176 19.90 -2.11 -19.18
CA HIS A 176 19.89 -2.19 -17.72
C HIS A 176 18.95 -3.28 -17.26
N ARG A 177 19.44 -4.18 -16.40
CA ARG A 177 18.69 -5.32 -15.89
C ARG A 177 18.00 -4.95 -14.58
N LEU A 178 16.69 -4.91 -14.61
CA LEU A 178 15.86 -4.60 -13.45
C LEU A 178 15.10 -5.84 -13.00
N VAL A 179 15.19 -6.15 -11.72
CA VAL A 179 14.51 -7.28 -11.10
C VAL A 179 13.37 -6.78 -10.25
N VAL A 180 12.17 -7.33 -10.45
CA VAL A 180 11.00 -7.11 -9.58
C VAL A 180 10.72 -8.40 -8.82
N ILE A 181 10.67 -8.33 -7.49
CA ILE A 181 10.49 -9.49 -6.63
C ILE A 181 9.07 -9.47 -6.06
N GLY A 182 8.24 -10.42 -6.49
CA GLY A 182 6.84 -10.56 -6.06
C GLY A 182 5.84 -10.49 -7.20
N GLY A 183 5.07 -11.56 -7.43
CA GLY A 183 4.07 -11.69 -8.50
C GLY A 183 2.64 -11.32 -8.07
N GLY A 184 2.47 -10.55 -7.00
CA GLY A 184 1.22 -9.92 -6.62
C GLY A 184 0.84 -8.75 -7.53
N ILE A 185 -0.25 -8.04 -7.20
CA ILE A 185 -0.75 -6.92 -8.01
C ILE A 185 0.34 -5.86 -8.20
N SER A 186 0.97 -5.41 -7.12
CA SER A 186 1.99 -4.36 -7.17
C SER A 186 3.21 -4.74 -8.02
N GLY A 187 3.69 -5.98 -7.90
CA GLY A 187 4.84 -6.44 -8.69
C GLY A 187 4.51 -6.60 -10.18
N VAL A 188 3.32 -7.09 -10.50
CA VAL A 188 2.84 -7.19 -11.89
C VAL A 188 2.69 -5.79 -12.51
N GLU A 189 2.15 -4.83 -11.76
CA GLU A 189 2.01 -3.45 -12.20
C GLU A 189 3.37 -2.79 -12.42
N LEU A 190 4.29 -2.94 -11.46
CA LEU A 190 5.63 -2.37 -11.56
C LEU A 190 6.43 -2.98 -12.72
N ALA A 191 6.46 -4.31 -12.84
CA ALA A 191 7.17 -4.98 -13.93
C ALA A 191 6.63 -4.55 -15.32
N GLY A 192 5.31 -4.41 -15.43
CA GLY A 192 4.67 -3.92 -16.66
C GLY A 192 5.05 -2.47 -16.96
N GLU A 193 5.07 -1.57 -15.99
CA GLU A 193 5.44 -0.17 -16.21
C GLU A 193 6.94 -0.01 -16.52
N LEU A 194 7.82 -0.74 -15.85
CA LEU A 194 9.25 -0.74 -16.16
C LEU A 194 9.50 -1.22 -17.60
N ALA A 195 8.85 -2.31 -18.04
CA ALA A 195 8.94 -2.79 -19.41
C ALA A 195 8.36 -1.79 -20.41
N HIS A 196 7.31 -1.04 -20.03
CA HIS A 196 6.73 -0.01 -20.88
C HIS A 196 7.69 1.17 -21.13
N LEU A 197 8.61 1.46 -20.22
CA LEU A 197 9.66 2.46 -20.42
C LEU A 197 10.50 2.20 -21.68
N ALA A 198 10.67 0.97 -22.09
CA ALA A 198 11.36 0.66 -23.34
C ALA A 198 10.73 1.37 -24.55
N ARG A 199 9.43 1.69 -24.51
CA ARG A 199 8.67 2.32 -25.60
C ARG A 199 8.48 3.82 -25.44
N VAL A 200 8.39 4.29 -24.17
CA VAL A 200 7.97 5.69 -23.90
C VAL A 200 9.05 6.48 -23.18
N ARG A 201 10.24 5.92 -23.04
CA ARG A 201 11.35 6.56 -22.32
C ARG A 201 11.79 7.88 -23.00
N PRO A 202 12.36 8.82 -22.22
CA PRO A 202 12.97 10.01 -22.77
C PRO A 202 14.08 9.67 -23.80
N PRO A 203 14.33 10.54 -24.79
CA PRO A 203 15.46 10.39 -25.69
C PRO A 203 16.79 10.27 -24.91
N GLY A 204 17.65 9.39 -25.34
CA GLY A 204 18.94 9.12 -24.68
C GLY A 204 18.90 8.06 -23.58
N TRP A 205 17.72 7.72 -23.05
CA TRP A 205 17.60 6.67 -22.05
C TRP A 205 17.72 5.27 -22.68
N ARG A 206 18.39 4.37 -21.95
CA ARG A 206 18.50 2.97 -22.36
C ARG A 206 17.22 2.20 -22.02
N ALA A 207 16.91 1.20 -22.81
CA ALA A 207 15.78 0.32 -22.53
C ALA A 207 16.11 -0.59 -21.33
N PRO A 208 15.22 -0.72 -20.33
CA PRO A 208 15.40 -1.70 -19.29
C PRO A 208 15.01 -3.10 -19.76
N ALA A 209 15.81 -4.11 -19.39
CA ALA A 209 15.42 -5.52 -19.41
C ALA A 209 14.83 -5.88 -18.06
N VAL A 210 13.61 -6.40 -18.01
CA VAL A 210 12.87 -6.61 -16.76
C VAL A 210 12.66 -8.09 -16.50
N THR A 211 13.05 -8.55 -15.30
CA THR A 211 12.74 -9.89 -14.79
C THR A 211 11.79 -9.79 -13.60
N LEU A 212 10.69 -10.55 -13.63
CA LEU A 212 9.74 -10.68 -12.52
C LEU A 212 9.89 -12.04 -11.86
N ILE A 213 10.30 -12.07 -10.59
CA ILE A 213 10.49 -13.27 -9.80
C ILE A 213 9.30 -13.49 -8.88
N HIS A 214 8.75 -14.70 -8.85
CA HIS A 214 7.66 -15.08 -7.96
C HIS A 214 7.80 -16.50 -7.44
N SER A 215 7.72 -16.66 -6.11
CA SER A 215 7.83 -17.97 -5.45
C SER A 215 6.60 -18.87 -5.68
N GLY A 216 5.45 -18.29 -6.00
CA GLY A 216 4.23 -19.03 -6.30
C GLY A 216 4.19 -19.63 -7.69
N THR A 217 3.19 -20.49 -7.91
CA THR A 217 2.97 -21.20 -9.18
C THR A 217 2.32 -20.35 -10.26
N ARG A 218 1.79 -19.17 -9.92
CA ARG A 218 1.10 -18.26 -10.84
C ARG A 218 1.16 -16.81 -10.36
N LEU A 219 1.06 -15.88 -11.26
CA LEU A 219 0.90 -14.46 -10.96
C LEU A 219 -0.50 -14.16 -10.41
N LEU A 220 -0.63 -13.03 -9.71
CA LEU A 220 -1.87 -12.51 -9.14
C LEU A 220 -2.60 -13.57 -8.28
N PRO A 221 -1.96 -14.13 -7.25
CA PRO A 221 -2.58 -15.17 -6.43
C PRO A 221 -3.88 -14.71 -5.75
N GLN A 222 -4.06 -13.39 -5.56
CA GLN A 222 -5.26 -12.78 -4.99
C GLN A 222 -6.46 -12.72 -5.95
N LEU A 223 -6.24 -12.99 -7.25
CA LEU A 223 -7.27 -12.94 -8.28
C LEU A 223 -7.51 -14.34 -8.88
N SER A 224 -8.45 -14.44 -9.83
CA SER A 224 -8.71 -15.71 -10.49
C SER A 224 -7.49 -16.23 -11.27
N GLU A 225 -7.40 -17.55 -11.41
CA GLU A 225 -6.33 -18.19 -12.19
C GLU A 225 -6.28 -17.68 -13.63
N ARG A 226 -7.46 -17.40 -14.22
CA ARG A 226 -7.57 -16.80 -15.56
C ARG A 226 -6.91 -15.41 -15.62
N ALA A 227 -7.05 -14.61 -14.56
CA ALA A 227 -6.39 -13.32 -14.47
C ALA A 227 -4.86 -13.47 -14.39
N GLY A 228 -4.35 -14.42 -13.60
CA GLY A 228 -2.93 -14.71 -13.49
C GLY A 228 -2.30 -15.14 -14.84
N ARG A 229 -2.91 -16.10 -15.52
CA ARG A 229 -2.47 -16.54 -16.85
C ARG A 229 -2.51 -15.40 -17.88
N ARG A 230 -3.50 -14.51 -17.79
CA ARG A 230 -3.59 -13.37 -18.69
C ARG A 230 -2.52 -12.31 -18.40
N ALA A 231 -2.26 -12.03 -17.15
CA ALA A 231 -1.20 -11.11 -16.73
C ALA A 231 0.17 -11.60 -17.20
N GLU A 232 0.49 -12.87 -16.98
CA GLU A 232 1.74 -13.47 -17.43
C GLU A 232 1.92 -13.35 -18.94
N ARG A 233 0.87 -13.65 -19.72
CA ARG A 233 0.92 -13.48 -21.19
C ARG A 233 1.19 -12.04 -21.61
N LEU A 234 0.55 -11.06 -20.97
CA LEU A 234 0.74 -9.65 -21.27
C LEU A 234 2.15 -9.16 -20.91
N LEU A 235 2.71 -9.63 -19.80
CA LEU A 235 4.08 -9.31 -19.41
C LEU A 235 5.09 -9.90 -20.40
N ARG A 236 4.95 -11.20 -20.75
CA ARG A 236 5.83 -11.84 -21.74
C ARG A 236 5.73 -11.19 -23.13
N GLN A 237 4.55 -10.70 -23.54
CA GLN A 237 4.37 -9.91 -24.76
C GLN A 237 5.09 -8.55 -24.71
N GLN A 238 5.43 -8.07 -23.53
CA GLN A 238 6.22 -6.87 -23.30
C GLN A 238 7.70 -7.18 -23.00
N HIS A 239 8.14 -8.41 -23.29
CA HIS A 239 9.51 -8.89 -23.08
C HIS A 239 9.95 -8.90 -21.60
N VAL A 240 9.00 -9.03 -20.68
CA VAL A 240 9.33 -9.32 -19.27
C VAL A 240 9.65 -10.80 -19.14
N ASP A 241 10.80 -11.11 -18.58
CA ASP A 241 11.12 -12.48 -18.16
C ASP A 241 10.38 -12.80 -16.86
N VAL A 242 9.54 -13.85 -16.88
CA VAL A 242 8.71 -14.23 -15.72
C VAL A 242 9.18 -15.56 -15.16
N CYS A 243 9.77 -15.51 -13.96
CA CYS A 243 10.29 -16.64 -13.21
C CYS A 243 9.30 -17.05 -12.11
N LEU A 244 8.47 -18.06 -12.39
CA LEU A 244 7.54 -18.65 -11.41
C LEU A 244 8.19 -19.78 -10.64
N ARG A 245 7.66 -20.12 -9.44
CA ARG A 245 8.22 -21.11 -8.50
C ARG A 245 9.67 -20.82 -8.15
N THR A 246 10.05 -19.56 -8.19
CA THR A 246 11.42 -19.09 -7.98
C THR A 246 11.45 -18.21 -6.75
N ARG A 247 12.21 -18.60 -5.74
CA ARG A 247 12.34 -17.88 -4.46
C ARG A 247 13.66 -17.14 -4.43
N VAL A 248 13.64 -15.86 -4.05
CA VAL A 248 14.86 -15.14 -3.72
C VAL A 248 15.40 -15.62 -2.38
N VAL A 249 16.68 -15.96 -2.34
CA VAL A 249 17.36 -16.48 -1.14
C VAL A 249 18.41 -15.52 -0.61
N GLN A 250 18.96 -14.65 -1.46
CA GLN A 250 19.91 -13.61 -1.08
C GLN A 250 19.89 -12.50 -2.13
N VAL A 251 20.21 -11.28 -1.72
CA VAL A 251 20.37 -10.14 -2.62
C VAL A 251 21.74 -9.52 -2.39
N GLU A 252 22.43 -9.22 -3.47
CA GLU A 252 23.66 -8.47 -3.47
C GLU A 252 23.51 -7.25 -4.36
N ARG A 253 24.48 -6.35 -4.33
CA ARG A 253 24.39 -5.06 -5.05
C ARG A 253 24.12 -5.19 -6.55
N ALA A 254 24.58 -6.28 -7.17
CA ALA A 254 24.51 -6.50 -8.62
C ALA A 254 23.92 -7.87 -9.01
N VAL A 255 23.44 -8.63 -8.04
CA VAL A 255 22.98 -10.01 -8.24
C VAL A 255 21.85 -10.33 -7.26
N VAL A 256 20.82 -11.02 -7.76
CA VAL A 256 19.79 -11.67 -6.96
C VAL A 256 19.99 -13.17 -7.05
N MET A 257 20.26 -13.80 -5.92
CA MET A 257 20.37 -15.26 -5.83
C MET A 257 18.99 -15.86 -5.63
N VAL A 258 18.67 -16.86 -6.43
CA VAL A 258 17.35 -17.50 -6.44
C VAL A 258 17.46 -19.01 -6.39
N ASP A 259 16.43 -19.62 -5.81
CA ASP A 259 16.19 -21.06 -5.88
C ASP A 259 14.88 -21.32 -6.60
N GLY A 260 14.95 -22.09 -7.68
CA GLY A 260 13.83 -22.34 -8.59
C GLY A 260 13.80 -23.77 -9.12
N PRO A 261 12.94 -24.06 -10.11
CA PRO A 261 12.81 -25.42 -10.69
C PRO A 261 14.10 -25.99 -11.27
N GLY A 262 15.05 -25.13 -11.65
CA GLY A 262 16.38 -25.51 -12.14
C GLY A 262 17.47 -25.55 -11.06
N GLY A 263 17.12 -25.40 -9.78
CA GLY A 263 18.05 -25.25 -8.66
C GLY A 263 18.47 -23.81 -8.42
N ALA A 264 19.50 -23.63 -7.59
CA ALA A 264 20.05 -22.32 -7.25
C ALA A 264 20.75 -21.69 -8.45
N THR A 265 20.42 -20.44 -8.75
CA THR A 265 21.01 -19.66 -9.84
C THR A 265 21.17 -18.20 -9.45
N GLU A 266 22.01 -17.49 -10.19
CA GLU A 266 22.24 -16.05 -10.02
C GLU A 266 21.55 -15.29 -11.16
N ILE A 267 20.81 -14.22 -10.80
CA ILE A 267 20.21 -13.30 -11.75
C ILE A 267 20.93 -11.96 -11.60
N PRO A 268 21.79 -11.59 -12.56
CA PRO A 268 22.47 -10.30 -12.52
C PRO A 268 21.45 -9.15 -12.64
N CYS A 269 21.62 -8.10 -11.84
CA CYS A 269 20.73 -6.93 -11.87
C CYS A 269 21.50 -5.63 -11.61
N ASP A 270 20.96 -4.55 -12.14
CA ASP A 270 21.42 -3.19 -11.89
C ASP A 270 20.49 -2.48 -10.88
N GLY A 271 19.33 -3.10 -10.57
CA GLY A 271 18.40 -2.68 -9.53
C GLY A 271 17.37 -3.75 -9.22
N ALA A 272 17.09 -3.97 -7.94
CA ALA A 272 16.12 -4.96 -7.45
C ALA A 272 15.01 -4.28 -6.65
N TYR A 273 13.76 -4.41 -7.08
CA TYR A 273 12.58 -3.79 -6.47
C TYR A 273 11.76 -4.81 -5.71
N TRP A 274 11.44 -4.49 -4.44
CA TRP A 274 10.65 -5.36 -3.60
C TRP A 274 9.16 -5.09 -3.75
N ALA A 275 8.41 -6.09 -4.19
CA ALA A 275 6.95 -6.15 -4.23
C ALA A 275 6.42 -7.46 -3.64
N GLY A 276 7.25 -8.14 -2.81
CA GLY A 276 7.00 -9.49 -2.32
C GLY A 276 6.08 -9.58 -1.10
N GLY A 277 5.62 -8.48 -0.56
CA GLY A 277 4.66 -8.47 0.54
C GLY A 277 4.63 -7.17 1.34
N LEU A 278 3.63 -7.11 2.22
CA LEU A 278 3.43 -6.04 3.18
C LEU A 278 3.57 -6.59 4.59
N GLN A 279 4.04 -5.76 5.51
CA GLN A 279 4.02 -6.02 6.95
C GLN A 279 3.26 -4.92 7.69
N PRO A 280 2.74 -5.19 8.89
CA PRO A 280 2.20 -4.16 9.76
C PRO A 280 3.22 -3.04 9.99
N ALA A 281 2.75 -1.81 10.22
CA ALA A 281 3.63 -0.74 10.70
C ALA A 281 4.23 -1.16 12.05
N GLU A 282 5.51 -0.86 12.28
CA GLU A 282 6.25 -1.33 13.48
C GLU A 282 5.57 -0.94 14.78
N VAL A 283 5.07 0.28 14.87
CA VAL A 283 4.34 0.77 16.05
C VAL A 283 3.13 -0.11 16.45
N LEU A 284 2.55 -0.88 15.52
CA LEU A 284 1.45 -1.79 15.84
C LEU A 284 1.89 -3.00 16.66
N ALA A 285 3.18 -3.32 16.69
CA ALA A 285 3.73 -4.42 17.47
C ALA A 285 3.67 -4.15 18.98
N ASP A 286 3.78 -2.89 19.38
CA ASP A 286 3.87 -2.46 20.77
C ASP A 286 2.52 -2.09 21.39
N LEU A 287 1.44 -2.09 20.56
CA LEU A 287 0.10 -1.78 21.06
C LEU A 287 -0.50 -2.97 21.82
N ASP A 288 -1.11 -2.69 22.97
CA ASP A 288 -1.88 -3.68 23.76
C ASP A 288 -3.27 -3.93 23.10
N LEU A 289 -3.24 -4.37 21.84
CA LEU A 289 -4.40 -4.72 21.04
C LEU A 289 -4.22 -6.11 20.43
N ALA A 290 -5.32 -6.84 20.29
CA ALA A 290 -5.30 -8.18 19.68
C ALA A 290 -4.77 -8.11 18.24
N ARG A 291 -3.91 -9.08 17.91
CA ARG A 291 -3.27 -9.20 16.60
C ARG A 291 -3.48 -10.59 15.99
N THR A 292 -3.48 -10.65 14.68
CA THR A 292 -3.41 -11.92 13.95
C THR A 292 -2.03 -12.56 14.12
N PRO A 293 -1.86 -13.86 13.82
CA PRO A 293 -0.54 -14.51 13.85
C PRO A 293 0.51 -13.85 12.95
N THR A 294 0.06 -13.06 11.97
CA THR A 294 0.93 -12.30 11.05
C THR A 294 1.14 -10.85 11.47
N GLY A 295 0.74 -10.48 12.70
CA GLY A 295 1.02 -9.18 13.32
C GLY A 295 0.05 -8.04 12.99
N TRP A 296 -0.97 -8.25 12.15
CA TRP A 296 -1.99 -7.25 11.84
C TRP A 296 -2.95 -7.06 13.01
N LEU A 297 -3.48 -5.86 13.22
CA LEU A 297 -4.53 -5.65 14.20
C LEU A 297 -5.76 -6.50 13.87
N SER A 298 -6.25 -7.24 14.85
CA SER A 298 -7.46 -8.04 14.75
C SER A 298 -8.67 -7.18 15.06
N VAL A 299 -9.64 -7.12 14.16
CA VAL A 299 -10.88 -6.35 14.36
C VAL A 299 -12.10 -7.21 14.04
N ASP A 300 -13.20 -6.88 14.69
CA ASP A 300 -14.50 -7.45 14.37
C ASP A 300 -15.05 -6.89 13.03
N PRO A 301 -16.18 -7.43 12.52
CA PRO A 301 -16.78 -6.89 11.29
C PRO A 301 -17.27 -5.44 11.39
N LYS A 302 -17.29 -4.84 12.57
CA LYS A 302 -17.61 -3.42 12.80
C LYS A 302 -16.37 -2.54 12.83
N PHE A 303 -15.18 -3.12 12.62
CA PHE A 303 -13.84 -2.53 12.74
C PHE A 303 -13.44 -2.12 14.15
N GLN A 304 -14.09 -2.65 15.18
CA GLN A 304 -13.65 -2.44 16.56
C GLN A 304 -12.48 -3.38 16.86
N CYS A 305 -11.43 -2.83 17.48
CA CYS A 305 -10.33 -3.63 17.99
C CYS A 305 -10.82 -4.39 19.23
N SER A 306 -10.53 -5.68 19.29
CA SER A 306 -10.76 -6.48 20.49
C SER A 306 -9.49 -6.40 21.33
N PRO A 307 -9.52 -5.83 22.54
CA PRO A 307 -8.52 -6.16 23.54
C PRO A 307 -8.76 -7.60 24.01
N ALA A 308 -7.72 -8.38 24.20
CA ALA A 308 -7.83 -9.57 25.04
C ALA A 308 -8.05 -9.12 26.49
N PRO A 309 -8.92 -9.63 27.20
CA PRO A 309 -10.30 -9.95 27.47
C PRO A 309 -11.18 -8.83 28.05
N SER A 310 -10.87 -7.55 27.92
CA SER A 310 -11.70 -6.47 28.47
C SER A 310 -12.03 -5.40 27.42
N SER A 311 -13.30 -5.06 27.35
CA SER A 311 -13.90 -4.10 26.44
C SER A 311 -13.40 -2.67 26.66
N HIS A 312 -12.56 -2.18 25.78
CA HIS A 312 -12.38 -0.74 25.61
C HIS A 312 -13.13 -0.28 24.35
N PRO A 313 -14.43 0.00 24.44
CA PRO A 313 -15.20 0.47 23.29
C PRO A 313 -14.64 1.80 22.78
N GLY A 314 -14.56 1.95 21.46
CA GLY A 314 -14.13 3.20 20.85
C GLY A 314 -12.72 3.19 20.25
N ILE A 315 -12.05 2.03 20.21
CA ILE A 315 -10.84 1.87 19.38
C ILE A 315 -11.19 1.09 18.12
N PHE A 316 -10.90 1.69 16.99
CA PHE A 316 -11.14 1.14 15.66
C PHE A 316 -9.81 0.96 14.91
N ALA A 317 -9.75 -0.01 14.01
CA ALA A 317 -8.67 -0.07 13.04
C ALA A 317 -9.21 -0.54 11.67
N PHE A 318 -8.67 0.02 10.59
CA PHE A 318 -9.07 -0.37 9.25
C PHE A 318 -8.00 -0.04 8.19
N GLY A 319 -8.29 -0.34 6.93
CA GLY A 319 -7.31 -0.25 5.85
C GLY A 319 -6.25 -1.33 5.95
N ASP A 320 -5.03 -0.99 5.54
CA ASP A 320 -3.92 -1.94 5.54
C ASP A 320 -3.43 -2.32 6.96
N ALA A 321 -3.79 -1.57 7.99
CA ALA A 321 -3.38 -1.83 9.38
C ALA A 321 -4.11 -3.02 10.03
N ALA A 322 -5.28 -3.39 9.53
CA ALA A 322 -6.17 -4.33 10.20
C ALA A 322 -6.61 -5.53 9.34
N ARG A 323 -7.05 -6.58 10.03
CA ARG A 323 -7.72 -7.76 9.45
C ARG A 323 -9.01 -8.01 10.20
N VAL A 324 -10.10 -8.19 9.45
CA VAL A 324 -11.38 -8.57 10.02
C VAL A 324 -11.35 -10.05 10.38
N VAL A 325 -11.68 -10.35 11.64
CA VAL A 325 -11.82 -11.71 12.16
C VAL A 325 -13.27 -11.87 12.60
N ASP A 326 -13.99 -12.80 11.98
CA ASP A 326 -15.40 -13.04 12.28
C ASP A 326 -15.63 -14.27 13.18
N GLY A 327 -14.56 -14.83 13.74
CA GLY A 327 -14.59 -16.02 14.59
C GLY A 327 -14.75 -17.35 13.85
N THR A 328 -15.09 -17.32 12.57
CA THR A 328 -15.28 -18.53 11.72
C THR A 328 -14.23 -18.66 10.63
N SER A 329 -13.65 -17.55 10.20
CA SER A 329 -12.59 -17.52 9.21
C SER A 329 -11.75 -16.26 9.38
N GLU A 330 -10.43 -16.39 9.32
CA GLU A 330 -9.55 -15.25 9.05
C GLU A 330 -9.77 -14.81 7.59
N TRP A 331 -10.79 -14.01 7.35
CA TRP A 331 -10.93 -13.34 6.07
C TRP A 331 -9.95 -12.19 6.03
N PRO A 332 -8.85 -12.29 5.28
CA PRO A 332 -7.99 -11.15 5.13
C PRO A 332 -8.80 -10.07 4.40
N THR A 333 -9.06 -8.96 5.08
CA THR A 333 -9.42 -7.74 4.37
C THR A 333 -8.40 -7.57 3.26
N VAL A 334 -8.87 -7.44 2.02
CA VAL A 334 -7.95 -7.31 0.90
C VAL A 334 -7.24 -5.98 1.05
N GLN A 335 -5.91 -6.01 1.16
CA GLN A 335 -5.07 -4.81 1.23
C GLN A 335 -5.01 -4.15 -0.15
N ARG A 336 -6.09 -3.47 -0.49
CA ARG A 336 -6.23 -2.69 -1.71
C ARG A 336 -6.64 -1.28 -1.32
N ALA A 337 -6.02 -0.30 -1.93
CA ALA A 337 -6.36 1.09 -1.70
C ALA A 337 -7.86 1.39 -1.88
N SER A 338 -8.54 0.70 -2.80
CA SER A 338 -9.99 0.84 -3.01
C SER A 338 -10.86 0.29 -1.87
N GLU A 339 -10.35 -0.65 -1.08
CA GLU A 339 -11.09 -1.24 0.06
C GLU A 339 -11.24 -0.27 1.22
N CYS A 340 -10.36 0.72 1.36
CA CYS A 340 -10.51 1.73 2.40
C CYS A 340 -11.82 2.55 2.26
N LEU A 341 -12.41 2.66 1.06
CA LEU A 341 -13.63 3.43 0.84
C LEU A 341 -14.86 2.83 1.56
N PRO A 342 -15.23 1.56 1.29
CA PRO A 342 -16.35 0.94 2.01
C PRO A 342 -16.06 0.74 3.50
N GLN A 343 -14.81 0.48 3.88
CA GLN A 343 -14.42 0.35 5.27
C GLN A 343 -14.59 1.66 6.03
N ALA A 344 -14.06 2.78 5.52
CA ALA A 344 -14.22 4.10 6.11
C ALA A 344 -15.69 4.50 6.29
N LYS A 345 -16.56 4.10 5.36
CA LYS A 345 -18.01 4.35 5.48
C LYS A 345 -18.62 3.62 6.67
N VAL A 346 -18.20 2.37 6.93
CA VAL A 346 -18.66 1.59 8.09
C VAL A 346 -18.13 2.20 9.38
N VAL A 347 -16.82 2.49 9.44
CA VAL A 347 -16.19 3.10 10.62
C VAL A 347 -16.83 4.45 10.95
N ALA A 348 -16.99 5.34 9.96
CA ALA A 348 -17.63 6.65 10.16
C ALA A 348 -19.04 6.51 10.72
N ARG A 349 -19.86 5.59 10.15
CA ARG A 349 -21.21 5.38 10.64
C ARG A 349 -21.23 4.84 12.06
N ASN A 350 -20.37 3.91 12.39
CA ASN A 350 -20.29 3.33 13.73
C ASN A 350 -19.83 4.36 14.76
N ILE A 351 -18.86 5.21 14.43
CA ILE A 351 -18.45 6.33 15.30
C ILE A 351 -19.62 7.28 15.55
N MET A 352 -20.36 7.69 14.51
CA MET A 352 -21.51 8.57 14.65
C MET A 352 -22.63 7.96 15.50
N LEU A 353 -22.88 6.65 15.36
CA LEU A 353 -23.85 5.92 16.18
C LEU A 353 -23.43 5.87 17.65
N LEU A 354 -22.13 5.66 17.92
CA LEU A 354 -21.60 5.62 19.28
C LEU A 354 -21.42 7.02 19.90
N ALA A 355 -21.34 8.06 19.08
CA ALA A 355 -21.25 9.45 19.53
C ALA A 355 -22.61 10.03 19.95
N ALA A 356 -23.71 9.50 19.42
CA ALA A 356 -25.07 9.88 19.78
C ALA A 356 -25.41 9.47 21.23
N GLU A 357 -26.41 10.10 21.81
CA GLU A 357 -26.84 9.81 23.17
C GLU A 357 -27.51 8.41 23.23
N PRO A 358 -27.28 7.63 24.32
CA PRO A 358 -27.94 6.33 24.49
C PRO A 358 -29.48 6.38 24.41
N SER A 359 -30.06 7.51 24.83
CA SER A 359 -31.50 7.77 24.75
C SER A 359 -32.05 7.84 23.33
N ASP A 360 -31.18 8.04 22.34
CA ASP A 360 -31.59 8.04 20.91
C ASP A 360 -31.92 6.62 20.40
N TYR A 361 -31.64 5.59 21.19
CA TYR A 361 -31.85 4.18 20.78
C TYR A 361 -32.86 3.45 21.67
N PRO A 362 -33.73 2.61 21.10
CA PRO A 362 -34.82 1.95 21.82
C PRO A 362 -34.40 1.15 23.08
N ASN A 363 -33.18 0.61 23.08
CA ASN A 363 -32.64 -0.17 24.22
C ASN A 363 -31.34 0.41 24.75
N GLY A 364 -31.05 1.68 24.48
CA GLY A 364 -29.77 2.31 24.83
C GLY A 364 -28.55 1.76 24.10
N VAL A 365 -28.75 0.84 23.12
CA VAL A 365 -27.66 0.19 22.39
C VAL A 365 -27.68 0.63 20.93
N PRO A 366 -26.62 1.25 20.42
CA PRO A 366 -26.54 1.67 19.03
C PRO A 366 -26.46 0.47 18.05
N PRO A 367 -27.25 0.49 16.97
CA PRO A 367 -27.26 -0.59 15.96
C PRO A 367 -26.05 -0.47 15.02
N LEU A 368 -24.88 -0.94 15.47
CA LEU A 368 -23.65 -0.85 14.68
C LEU A 368 -23.72 -1.66 13.39
N VAL A 369 -23.13 -1.08 12.35
CA VAL A 369 -23.11 -1.65 11.00
C VAL A 369 -21.90 -2.57 10.84
N SER A 370 -22.10 -3.75 10.27
CA SER A 370 -21.01 -4.68 9.96
C SER A 370 -20.56 -4.53 8.49
N TYR A 371 -19.27 -4.61 8.30
CA TYR A 371 -18.64 -4.70 6.99
C TYR A 371 -18.84 -6.09 6.40
N ARG A 372 -19.06 -6.14 5.10
CA ARG A 372 -19.08 -7.39 4.34
C ARG A 372 -18.05 -7.32 3.23
N LEU A 373 -17.06 -8.20 3.28
CA LEU A 373 -16.07 -8.31 2.23
C LEU A 373 -16.74 -8.75 0.91
N ARG A 374 -16.45 -8.00 -0.16
CA ARG A 374 -16.91 -8.34 -1.52
C ARG A 374 -15.73 -8.93 -2.29
N SER A 375 -15.63 -10.25 -2.28
CA SER A 375 -14.58 -10.99 -3.00
C SER A 375 -14.63 -10.83 -4.53
N ASP A 376 -15.78 -10.42 -5.05
CA ASP A 376 -16.08 -10.25 -6.48
C ASP A 376 -16.01 -8.78 -6.95
N ALA A 377 -15.62 -7.86 -6.08
CA ALA A 377 -15.51 -6.44 -6.43
C ALA A 377 -14.61 -6.24 -7.66
N PRO A 378 -15.02 -5.41 -8.63
CA PRO A 378 -14.22 -5.13 -9.82
C PRO A 378 -12.86 -4.55 -9.46
N TYR A 379 -11.83 -5.03 -10.13
CA TYR A 379 -10.46 -4.56 -9.94
C TYR A 379 -9.72 -4.38 -11.26
N GLY A 380 -8.95 -3.28 -11.39
CA GLY A 380 -8.10 -3.01 -12.54
C GLY A 380 -6.63 -3.26 -12.18
N VAL A 381 -5.94 -4.10 -12.95
CA VAL A 381 -4.48 -4.29 -12.86
C VAL A 381 -3.85 -3.63 -14.06
N ASN A 382 -2.94 -2.68 -13.83
CA ASN A 382 -2.21 -2.00 -14.90
C ASN A 382 -0.95 -2.81 -15.28
N ILE A 383 -0.75 -3.04 -16.57
CA ILE A 383 0.41 -3.81 -17.08
C ILE A 383 1.04 -3.03 -18.24
N GLY A 384 1.68 -1.93 -17.92
CA GLY A 384 2.51 -1.17 -18.86
C GLY A 384 1.82 -0.80 -20.18
N GLY A 385 0.78 0.01 -20.14
CA GLY A 385 0.01 0.42 -21.33
C GLY A 385 -1.06 -0.58 -21.75
N ALA A 386 -1.18 -1.71 -21.03
CA ALA A 386 -2.33 -2.61 -21.04
C ALA A 386 -2.94 -2.67 -19.66
N ALA A 387 -4.22 -2.99 -19.54
CA ALA A 387 -4.87 -3.21 -18.25
C ALA A 387 -5.79 -4.44 -18.29
N LEU A 388 -5.90 -5.13 -17.16
CA LEU A 388 -6.90 -6.16 -16.93
C LEU A 388 -8.02 -5.56 -16.08
N LEU A 389 -9.26 -5.81 -16.44
CA LEU A 389 -10.42 -5.62 -15.57
C LEU A 389 -10.90 -6.99 -15.13
N VAL A 390 -10.94 -7.20 -13.82
CA VAL A 390 -11.29 -8.47 -13.20
C VAL A 390 -12.45 -8.24 -12.25
N SER A 391 -13.49 -9.08 -12.32
CA SER A 391 -14.61 -9.09 -11.36
C SER A 391 -14.92 -10.54 -11.05
N GLY A 392 -14.56 -11.00 -9.87
CA GLY A 392 -14.63 -12.41 -9.52
C GLY A 392 -13.87 -13.28 -10.52
N ARG A 393 -14.59 -14.17 -11.23
CA ARG A 393 -14.02 -15.03 -12.28
C ARG A 393 -13.99 -14.40 -13.67
N LEU A 394 -14.69 -13.28 -13.86
CA LEU A 394 -14.72 -12.58 -15.14
C LEU A 394 -13.41 -11.78 -15.35
N VAL A 395 -12.79 -11.98 -16.50
CA VAL A 395 -11.62 -11.20 -16.94
C VAL A 395 -11.94 -10.63 -18.30
N LEU A 396 -12.03 -9.30 -18.39
CA LEU A 396 -12.30 -8.62 -19.65
C LEU A 396 -11.04 -8.64 -20.54
N ASN A 397 -11.19 -9.27 -21.70
CA ASN A 397 -10.08 -9.48 -22.65
C ASN A 397 -9.99 -8.36 -23.71
N ALA A 398 -9.90 -7.12 -23.24
CA ALA A 398 -9.78 -5.93 -24.10
C ALA A 398 -8.73 -4.96 -23.54
N PRO A 399 -7.43 -5.29 -23.56
CA PRO A 399 -6.40 -4.56 -22.82
C PRO A 399 -6.34 -3.06 -23.15
N ARG A 400 -6.46 -2.68 -24.42
CA ARG A 400 -6.44 -1.27 -24.84
C ARG A 400 -7.67 -0.51 -24.38
N PHE A 401 -8.85 -1.11 -24.50
CA PHE A 401 -10.10 -0.55 -23.99
C PHE A 401 -10.06 -0.43 -22.47
N ASN A 402 -9.60 -1.47 -21.78
CA ASN A 402 -9.44 -1.45 -20.31
C ASN A 402 -8.50 -0.33 -19.87
N THR A 403 -7.41 -0.10 -20.60
CA THR A 403 -6.48 1.01 -20.33
C THR A 403 -7.18 2.36 -20.53
N TRP A 404 -7.97 2.50 -21.58
CA TRP A 404 -8.75 3.72 -21.81
C TRP A 404 -9.77 3.94 -20.68
N VAL A 405 -10.55 2.92 -20.29
CA VAL A 405 -11.50 3.01 -19.16
C VAL A 405 -10.76 3.41 -17.88
N ARG A 406 -9.63 2.77 -17.57
CA ARG A 406 -8.84 3.10 -16.40
C ARG A 406 -8.41 4.58 -16.41
N ARG A 407 -7.81 5.05 -17.51
CA ARG A 407 -7.26 6.40 -17.60
C ARG A 407 -8.32 7.49 -17.72
N SER A 408 -9.38 7.24 -18.46
CA SER A 408 -10.37 8.28 -18.79
C SER A 408 -11.58 8.31 -17.84
N VAL A 409 -11.85 7.21 -17.12
CA VAL A 409 -13.02 7.09 -16.24
C VAL A 409 -12.61 6.82 -14.80
N VAL A 410 -11.91 5.69 -14.55
CA VAL A 410 -11.64 5.21 -13.20
C VAL A 410 -10.68 6.12 -12.44
N MET A 411 -9.50 6.40 -13.01
CA MET A 411 -8.51 7.24 -12.35
C MET A 411 -8.97 8.69 -12.14
N PRO A 412 -9.55 9.38 -13.13
CA PRO A 412 -10.09 10.73 -12.90
C PRO A 412 -11.18 10.77 -11.83
N TRP A 413 -11.99 9.71 -11.69
CA TRP A 413 -12.99 9.63 -10.63
C TRP A 413 -12.32 9.51 -9.25
N TYR A 414 -11.31 8.64 -9.09
CA TYR A 414 -10.57 8.49 -7.84
C TYR A 414 -9.79 9.76 -7.48
N LEU A 415 -9.08 10.36 -8.44
CA LEU A 415 -8.32 11.59 -8.22
C LEU A 415 -9.23 12.73 -7.75
N ARG A 416 -10.38 12.92 -8.42
CA ARG A 416 -11.37 13.92 -8.00
C ARG A 416 -11.97 13.63 -6.63
N ARG A 417 -12.27 12.35 -6.35
CA ARG A 417 -12.82 11.92 -5.06
C ARG A 417 -11.88 12.24 -3.91
N HIS A 418 -10.60 11.96 -4.07
CA HIS A 418 -9.57 12.20 -3.06
C HIS A 418 -8.90 13.58 -3.20
N ARG A 419 -9.37 14.42 -4.13
CA ARG A 419 -8.80 15.75 -4.39
C ARG A 419 -7.27 15.72 -4.60
N VAL A 420 -6.80 14.69 -5.30
CA VAL A 420 -5.40 14.58 -5.69
C VAL A 420 -5.09 15.61 -6.77
N ARG A 421 -3.99 16.31 -6.63
CA ARG A 421 -3.50 17.33 -7.57
C ARG A 421 -2.71 16.70 -8.71
#